data_cc7b7b52405c25466e13eed44c1cb77e
#
_entry.id   cc7b7b52405c25466e13eed44c1cb77e
#
_cell.length_a   1.000
_cell.length_b   1.000
_cell.length_c   1.000
_cell.angle_alpha   90.00
_cell.angle_beta   90.00
_cell.angle_gamma   90.00
#
_symmetry.space_group_name_H-M   'P 1'
#
loop_
_entity.id
_entity.type
_entity.pdbx_description
1 polymer ?
#
loop_
_entity_poly.entity_id
_entity_poly.type
_entity_poly.pdbx_seq_one_letter_code
_entity_poly.pdbx_strand_id
1 'polypeptide(L)'
;VTYENLLYEVDERVATITLDRPEKVNALSWDMRQELYAALKAAERDQDVGCIVIKGAGRAFSAGYDLTPADPSPNQPPGGYVSPDLDKLTGQYARDLVNGWWVIWELAKPVIAQVHGWCLAGASELASMCDILFVADDAQLGYPPVRALSSPDTLYFPWKMPMSWAKYLMMTGKPVAGKDAVTIGWATKSFPADQLEEETRTEARAIASIPADMLASNKKATNRAYEIMGMRTAMDVGVDWQVLSTYRNTAGEFGKISREEGLRAALQWRDGPFKDYSARPRDDR
;
A
#
# COMPACT_ATOMS: atom_id res chain seq x y z
N VAL A 1 1.06 20.04 12.94
CA VAL A 1 1.57 20.00 11.55
C VAL A 1 0.37 19.84 10.64
N THR A 2 0.21 20.70 9.62
CA THR A 2 -0.87 20.63 8.64
C THR A 2 -0.31 19.93 7.39
N TYR A 3 -1.02 18.93 6.90
CA TYR A 3 -0.72 18.21 5.67
C TYR A 3 -1.72 18.62 4.59
N GLU A 4 -1.35 18.55 3.32
CA GLU A 4 -2.24 18.87 2.19
C GLU A 4 -3.07 17.65 1.75
N ASN A 5 -2.47 16.47 1.85
CA ASN A 5 -3.04 15.23 1.33
C ASN A 5 -3.44 14.24 2.43
N LEU A 6 -3.30 14.62 3.69
CA LEU A 6 -3.59 13.77 4.85
C LEU A 6 -4.35 14.54 5.92
N LEU A 7 -5.23 13.83 6.64
CA LEU A 7 -5.72 14.27 7.94
C LEU A 7 -4.93 13.52 9.03
N TYR A 8 -4.58 14.23 10.10
CA TYR A 8 -3.85 13.67 11.23
C TYR A 8 -4.54 14.04 12.54
N GLU A 9 -4.94 13.04 13.28
CA GLU A 9 -5.65 13.18 14.55
C GLU A 9 -5.01 12.28 15.61
N VAL A 10 -5.01 12.71 16.86
CA VAL A 10 -4.63 11.88 18.01
C VAL A 10 -5.77 11.86 19.00
N ASP A 11 -6.30 10.69 19.29
CA ASP A 11 -7.34 10.47 20.28
C ASP A 11 -7.06 9.18 21.05
N GLU A 12 -7.22 9.22 22.37
CA GLU A 12 -7.04 8.07 23.26
C GLU A 12 -5.77 7.24 22.98
N ARG A 13 -4.65 7.92 22.77
CA ARG A 13 -3.32 7.37 22.47
C ARG A 13 -3.20 6.68 21.09
N VAL A 14 -4.18 6.88 20.23
CA VAL A 14 -4.16 6.40 18.84
C VAL A 14 -3.96 7.58 17.89
N ALA A 15 -2.90 7.56 17.09
CA ALA A 15 -2.73 8.48 15.98
C ALA A 15 -3.43 7.92 14.75
N THR A 16 -4.40 8.62 14.21
CA THR A 16 -5.09 8.27 12.97
C THR A 16 -4.58 9.14 11.82
N ILE A 17 -4.03 8.50 10.80
CA ILE A 17 -3.58 9.12 9.55
C ILE A 17 -4.58 8.73 8.46
N THR A 18 -5.33 9.70 7.95
CA THR A 18 -6.29 9.47 6.88
C THR A 18 -5.71 9.95 5.55
N LEU A 19 -5.59 9.08 4.55
CA LEU A 19 -5.26 9.46 3.18
C LEU A 19 -6.44 10.27 2.62
N ASP A 20 -6.23 11.54 2.26
CA ASP A 20 -7.30 12.49 1.97
C ASP A 20 -7.21 13.12 0.57
N ARG A 21 -7.36 12.28 -0.45
CA ARG A 21 -7.58 12.65 -1.86
C ARG A 21 -8.72 11.80 -2.44
N PRO A 22 -9.93 11.85 -1.83
CA PRO A 22 -11.04 10.95 -2.19
C PRO A 22 -11.49 11.10 -3.65
N GLU A 23 -11.37 12.28 -4.25
CA GLU A 23 -11.66 12.55 -5.67
C GLU A 23 -10.76 11.76 -6.63
N LYS A 24 -9.55 11.40 -6.19
CA LYS A 24 -8.59 10.53 -6.90
C LYS A 24 -8.50 9.13 -6.30
N VAL A 25 -9.50 8.74 -5.50
CA VAL A 25 -9.51 7.44 -4.80
C VAL A 25 -8.23 7.25 -3.98
N ASN A 26 -7.79 8.31 -3.30
CA ASN A 26 -6.58 8.35 -2.47
C ASN A 26 -5.33 7.82 -3.18
N ALA A 27 -5.17 8.16 -4.47
CA ALA A 27 -3.98 7.77 -5.24
C ALA A 27 -2.72 8.36 -4.62
N LEU A 28 -1.71 7.50 -4.41
CA LEU A 28 -0.47 7.78 -3.72
C LEU A 28 0.50 8.55 -4.64
N SER A 29 0.45 9.89 -4.60
CA SER A 29 1.45 10.74 -5.23
C SER A 29 2.76 10.73 -4.42
N TRP A 30 3.84 11.28 -4.99
CA TRP A 30 5.09 11.47 -4.26
C TRP A 30 4.88 12.37 -3.03
N ASP A 31 4.18 13.49 -3.16
CA ASP A 31 3.90 14.42 -2.06
C ASP A 31 3.12 13.72 -0.93
N MET A 32 2.03 13.02 -1.25
CA MET A 32 1.27 12.27 -0.24
C MET A 32 2.13 11.24 0.47
N ARG A 33 3.03 10.54 -0.22
CA ARG A 33 3.95 9.58 0.42
C ARG A 33 4.93 10.28 1.35
N GLN A 34 5.50 11.44 0.95
CA GLN A 34 6.40 12.21 1.82
C GLN A 34 5.68 12.72 3.08
N GLU A 35 4.44 13.22 2.92
CA GLU A 35 3.61 13.62 4.06
C GLU A 35 3.31 12.42 4.98
N LEU A 36 2.98 11.26 4.41
CA LEU A 36 2.74 10.03 5.18
C LEU A 36 3.97 9.63 5.99
N TYR A 37 5.17 9.64 5.38
CA TYR A 37 6.41 9.34 6.11
C TYR A 37 6.69 10.36 7.22
N ALA A 38 6.38 11.63 6.98
CA ALA A 38 6.52 12.68 7.99
C ALA A 38 5.52 12.49 9.15
N ALA A 39 4.25 12.17 8.84
CA ALA A 39 3.21 11.91 9.83
C ALA A 39 3.53 10.68 10.70
N LEU A 40 4.00 9.59 10.09
CA LEU A 40 4.44 8.39 10.78
C LEU A 40 5.60 8.70 11.77
N LYS A 41 6.59 9.47 11.32
CA LYS A 41 7.72 9.88 12.17
C LYS A 41 7.28 10.85 13.27
N ALA A 42 6.28 11.70 13.02
CA ALA A 42 5.71 12.57 14.04
C ALA A 42 4.99 11.75 15.12
N ALA A 43 4.13 10.79 14.71
CA ALA A 43 3.45 9.87 15.61
C ALA A 43 4.44 9.02 16.43
N GLU A 44 5.55 8.58 15.83
CA GLU A 44 6.61 7.83 16.54
C GLU A 44 7.23 8.63 17.69
N ARG A 45 7.43 9.94 17.51
CA ARG A 45 8.06 10.82 18.53
C ARG A 45 7.09 11.31 19.59
N ASP A 46 5.80 11.26 19.33
CA ASP A 46 4.77 11.75 20.23
C ASP A 46 4.58 10.77 21.40
N GLN A 47 4.83 11.22 22.63
CA GLN A 47 4.73 10.39 23.85
C GLN A 47 3.27 10.00 24.18
N ASP A 48 2.30 10.76 23.68
CA ASP A 48 0.89 10.50 23.89
C ASP A 48 0.32 9.46 22.90
N VAL A 49 1.12 9.03 21.90
CA VAL A 49 0.73 8.01 20.92
C VAL A 49 1.30 6.64 21.31
N GLY A 50 0.43 5.63 21.38
CA GLY A 50 0.78 4.22 21.62
C GLY A 50 0.57 3.32 20.40
N CYS A 51 -0.34 3.70 19.48
CA CYS A 51 -0.66 2.96 18.25
C CYS A 51 -0.96 3.94 17.11
N ILE A 52 -0.69 3.52 15.88
CA ILE A 52 -0.95 4.31 14.66
C ILE A 52 -1.96 3.55 13.80
N VAL A 53 -2.96 4.24 13.27
CA VAL A 53 -3.92 3.72 12.30
C VAL A 53 -3.79 4.50 11.00
N ILE A 54 -3.67 3.80 9.87
CA ILE A 54 -3.72 4.39 8.53
C ILE A 54 -5.05 3.97 7.89
N LYS A 55 -5.85 4.94 7.43
CA LYS A 55 -7.11 4.70 6.71
C LYS A 55 -7.24 5.61 5.49
N GLY A 56 -8.23 5.38 4.63
CA GLY A 56 -8.55 6.24 3.50
C GLY A 56 -9.81 7.05 3.74
N ALA A 57 -9.89 8.26 3.19
CA ALA A 57 -11.12 9.04 3.13
C ALA A 57 -12.03 8.57 1.99
N GLY A 58 -13.34 8.78 2.13
CA GLY A 58 -14.32 8.48 1.08
C GLY A 58 -14.52 6.98 0.86
N ARG A 59 -14.63 6.56 -0.40
CA ARG A 59 -15.11 5.22 -0.81
C ARG A 59 -14.07 4.10 -0.82
N ALA A 60 -12.82 4.38 -0.53
CA ALA A 60 -11.74 3.39 -0.64
C ALA A 60 -10.54 3.75 0.23
N PHE A 61 -9.76 2.76 0.58
CA PHE A 61 -8.45 2.96 1.19
C PHE A 61 -7.52 3.71 0.23
N SER A 62 -7.18 3.11 -0.91
CA SER A 62 -6.44 3.76 -1.99
C SER A 62 -6.42 2.91 -3.27
N ALA A 63 -6.39 3.58 -4.43
CA ALA A 63 -6.21 2.93 -5.74
C ALA A 63 -4.74 2.58 -6.07
N GLY A 64 -3.80 2.89 -5.20
CA GLY A 64 -2.37 2.73 -5.44
C GLY A 64 -1.68 3.97 -5.95
N TYR A 65 -0.53 3.83 -6.61
CA TYR A 65 0.25 4.97 -7.09
C TYR A 65 -0.52 5.82 -8.09
N ASP A 66 -0.31 7.15 -8.03
CA ASP A 66 -0.99 8.11 -8.91
C ASP A 66 -0.50 7.94 -10.36
N LEU A 67 -1.32 7.36 -11.21
CA LEU A 67 -1.03 7.10 -12.62
C LEU A 67 -1.47 8.25 -13.54
N THR A 68 -1.81 9.42 -13.01
CA THR A 68 -2.19 10.59 -13.81
C THR A 68 -1.06 10.94 -14.80
N PRO A 69 -1.32 10.97 -16.13
CA PRO A 69 -0.31 11.37 -17.11
C PRO A 69 0.03 12.84 -16.93
N ALA A 70 1.25 13.11 -16.48
CA ALA A 70 1.76 14.48 -16.30
C ALA A 70 3.28 14.50 -16.45
N ASP A 71 3.83 15.65 -16.78
CA ASP A 71 5.26 15.92 -16.78
C ASP A 71 5.52 17.19 -15.95
N PRO A 72 6.18 17.10 -14.78
CA PRO A 72 6.72 15.87 -14.17
C PRO A 72 5.65 14.90 -13.66
N SER A 73 6.01 13.62 -13.58
CA SER A 73 5.13 12.59 -13.04
C SER A 73 4.78 12.85 -11.57
N PRO A 74 3.51 12.71 -11.14
CA PRO A 74 3.12 12.91 -9.75
C PRO A 74 3.70 11.86 -8.79
N ASN A 75 4.38 10.83 -9.31
CA ASN A 75 5.02 9.78 -8.50
C ASN A 75 6.50 10.00 -8.24
N GLN A 76 7.09 11.04 -8.81
CA GLN A 76 8.51 11.34 -8.68
C GLN A 76 8.73 12.66 -7.93
N PRO A 77 9.88 12.82 -7.25
CA PRO A 77 10.25 14.10 -6.66
C PRO A 77 10.39 15.19 -7.74
N PRO A 78 10.25 16.46 -7.37
CA PRO A 78 10.57 17.56 -8.29
C PRO A 78 11.98 17.39 -8.86
N GLY A 79 12.12 17.38 -10.20
CA GLY A 79 13.39 17.16 -10.90
C GLY A 79 13.77 15.68 -11.14
N GLY A 80 12.92 14.74 -10.74
CA GLY A 80 13.18 13.29 -10.89
C GLY A 80 14.22 12.74 -9.92
N TYR A 81 14.56 11.45 -10.05
CA TYR A 81 15.58 10.79 -9.22
C TYR A 81 16.96 10.88 -9.86
N VAL A 82 17.06 10.38 -11.06
CA VAL A 82 18.26 10.33 -11.91
C VAL A 82 17.81 10.45 -13.37
N SER A 83 18.75 10.46 -14.31
CA SER A 83 18.34 10.43 -15.72
C SER A 83 17.46 9.20 -16.02
N PRO A 84 16.48 9.28 -16.96
CA PRO A 84 15.61 8.16 -17.29
C PRO A 84 16.34 6.86 -17.65
N ASP A 85 17.47 6.96 -18.33
CA ASP A 85 18.28 5.81 -18.72
C ASP A 85 18.93 5.13 -17.51
N LEU A 86 19.41 5.93 -16.55
CA LEU A 86 19.97 5.39 -15.30
C LEU A 86 18.88 4.79 -14.42
N ASP A 87 17.72 5.44 -14.30
CA ASP A 87 16.59 4.91 -13.53
C ASP A 87 16.13 3.56 -14.09
N LYS A 88 16.01 3.47 -15.42
CA LYS A 88 15.67 2.22 -16.09
C LYS A 88 16.65 1.07 -15.79
N LEU A 89 17.95 1.40 -15.63
CA LEU A 89 18.97 0.41 -15.32
C LEU A 89 19.06 0.08 -13.82
N THR A 90 18.93 1.09 -12.97
CA THR A 90 19.17 0.96 -11.52
C THR A 90 17.91 0.71 -10.72
N GLY A 91 16.73 0.98 -11.29
CA GLY A 91 15.44 0.88 -10.60
C GLY A 91 15.31 1.85 -9.42
N GLN A 92 15.88 3.05 -9.55
CA GLN A 92 15.89 4.03 -8.48
C GLN A 92 14.49 4.39 -7.98
N TYR A 93 13.53 4.51 -8.90
CA TYR A 93 12.13 4.73 -8.55
C TYR A 93 11.56 3.60 -7.68
N ALA A 94 11.72 2.36 -8.09
CA ALA A 94 11.22 1.20 -7.34
C ALA A 94 11.93 1.04 -5.99
N ARG A 95 13.24 1.30 -5.94
CA ARG A 95 14.03 1.28 -4.69
C ARG A 95 13.55 2.36 -3.72
N ASP A 96 13.22 3.55 -4.20
CA ASP A 96 12.65 4.62 -3.37
C ASP A 96 11.31 4.21 -2.75
N LEU A 97 10.45 3.55 -3.53
CA LEU A 97 9.17 3.03 -3.02
C LEU A 97 9.40 2.00 -1.91
N VAL A 98 10.26 1.02 -2.13
CA VAL A 98 10.60 -0.01 -1.13
C VAL A 98 11.20 0.63 0.13
N ASN A 99 12.16 1.53 -0.02
CA ASN A 99 12.78 2.23 1.10
C ASN A 99 11.77 3.08 1.89
N GLY A 100 10.81 3.69 1.20
CA GLY A 100 9.75 4.45 1.83
C GLY A 100 8.85 3.58 2.71
N TRP A 101 8.49 2.39 2.26
CA TRP A 101 7.67 1.48 3.05
C TRP A 101 8.41 0.83 4.21
N TRP A 102 9.74 0.70 4.15
CA TRP A 102 10.55 0.30 5.29
C TRP A 102 10.44 1.25 6.48
N VAL A 103 10.04 2.51 6.28
CA VAL A 103 9.75 3.44 7.40
C VAL A 103 8.75 2.83 8.37
N ILE A 104 7.67 2.19 7.89
CA ILE A 104 6.65 1.55 8.74
C ILE A 104 7.25 0.40 9.56
N TRP A 105 8.07 -0.41 8.91
CA TRP A 105 8.74 -1.55 9.54
C TRP A 105 9.69 -1.13 10.68
N GLU A 106 10.39 -0.01 10.49
CA GLU A 106 11.39 0.47 11.45
C GLU A 106 10.79 1.21 12.66
N LEU A 107 9.55 1.67 12.60
CA LEU A 107 8.90 2.29 13.75
C LEU A 107 8.86 1.33 14.95
N ALA A 108 9.00 1.87 16.16
CA ALA A 108 8.82 1.12 17.39
C ALA A 108 7.33 0.91 17.72
N LYS A 109 6.47 1.87 17.31
CA LYS A 109 5.03 1.82 17.54
C LYS A 109 4.34 0.92 16.53
N PRO A 110 3.30 0.16 16.95
CA PRO A 110 2.47 -0.62 16.04
C PRO A 110 1.72 0.26 15.05
N VAL A 111 1.62 -0.21 13.80
CA VAL A 111 0.87 0.43 12.72
C VAL A 111 -0.20 -0.52 12.20
N ILE A 112 -1.44 -0.07 12.23
CA ILE A 112 -2.61 -0.80 11.71
C ILE A 112 -3.02 -0.16 10.39
N ALA A 113 -3.23 -0.95 9.33
CA ALA A 113 -3.97 -0.52 8.15
C ALA A 113 -5.45 -0.88 8.32
N GLN A 114 -6.33 0.12 8.22
CA GLN A 114 -7.79 -0.04 8.20
C GLN A 114 -8.27 0.12 6.76
N VAL A 115 -8.61 -0.98 6.11
CA VAL A 115 -8.88 -1.05 4.68
C VAL A 115 -10.36 -1.26 4.40
N HIS A 116 -10.98 -0.33 3.68
CA HIS A 116 -12.30 -0.46 3.10
C HIS A 116 -12.26 -0.20 1.59
N GLY A 117 -13.25 -0.67 0.86
CA GLY A 117 -13.35 -0.49 -0.58
C GLY A 117 -12.09 -1.01 -1.30
N TRP A 118 -11.47 -0.20 -2.13
CA TRP A 118 -10.32 -0.60 -2.92
C TRP A 118 -9.00 -0.41 -2.18
N CYS A 119 -8.14 -1.44 -2.22
CA CYS A 119 -6.75 -1.41 -1.77
C CYS A 119 -5.88 -2.05 -2.85
N LEU A 120 -5.45 -1.27 -3.83
CA LEU A 120 -4.86 -1.78 -5.06
C LEU A 120 -3.42 -1.32 -5.26
N ALA A 121 -2.62 -2.14 -5.95
CA ALA A 121 -1.26 -1.80 -6.36
C ALA A 121 -0.41 -1.28 -5.18
N GLY A 122 0.22 -0.11 -5.27
CA GLY A 122 1.01 0.48 -4.19
C GLY A 122 0.26 0.64 -2.85
N ALA A 123 -1.07 0.72 -2.87
CA ALA A 123 -1.87 0.74 -1.64
C ALA A 123 -1.86 -0.62 -0.93
N SER A 124 -1.88 -1.72 -1.69
CA SER A 124 -1.75 -3.06 -1.12
C SER A 124 -0.34 -3.33 -0.60
N GLU A 125 0.68 -2.67 -1.16
CA GLU A 125 2.03 -2.67 -0.60
C GLU A 125 2.08 -1.93 0.73
N LEU A 126 1.57 -0.68 0.78
CA LEU A 126 1.45 0.10 2.01
C LEU A 126 0.74 -0.70 3.12
N ALA A 127 -0.45 -1.23 2.83
CA ALA A 127 -1.23 -2.00 3.79
C ALA A 127 -0.51 -3.28 4.24
N SER A 128 0.23 -3.94 3.34
CA SER A 128 0.98 -5.16 3.65
C SER A 128 2.26 -4.89 4.45
N MET A 129 2.80 -3.68 4.40
CA MET A 129 3.95 -3.28 5.24
C MET A 129 3.54 -2.82 6.63
N CYS A 130 2.25 -2.58 6.88
CA CYS A 130 1.75 -2.37 8.23
C CYS A 130 1.84 -3.66 9.06
N ASP A 131 1.93 -3.50 10.38
CA ASP A 131 2.05 -4.63 11.32
C ASP A 131 0.78 -5.46 11.35
N ILE A 132 -0.38 -4.78 11.29
CA ILE A 132 -1.70 -5.39 11.39
C ILE A 132 -2.56 -4.85 10.24
N LEU A 133 -3.34 -5.72 9.61
CA LEU A 133 -4.23 -5.38 8.52
C LEU A 133 -5.67 -5.80 8.88
N PHE A 134 -6.52 -4.79 9.12
CA PHE A 134 -7.95 -4.97 9.29
C PHE A 134 -8.68 -4.49 8.03
N VAL A 135 -9.66 -5.27 7.58
CA VAL A 135 -10.34 -5.02 6.31
C VAL A 135 -11.86 -5.08 6.46
N ALA A 136 -12.57 -4.31 5.65
CA ALA A 136 -14.00 -4.55 5.48
C ALA A 136 -14.23 -5.90 4.78
N ASP A 137 -15.27 -6.61 5.13
CA ASP A 137 -15.64 -7.91 4.54
C ASP A 137 -15.68 -7.89 3.02
N ASP A 138 -16.17 -6.79 2.45
CA ASP A 138 -16.35 -6.53 1.02
C ASP A 138 -15.20 -5.72 0.39
N ALA A 139 -14.19 -5.32 1.15
CA ALA A 139 -13.02 -4.65 0.61
C ALA A 139 -12.37 -5.50 -0.49
N GLN A 140 -11.76 -4.85 -1.47
CA GLN A 140 -11.13 -5.51 -2.60
C GLN A 140 -9.63 -5.21 -2.59
N LEU A 141 -8.84 -6.20 -2.26
CA LEU A 141 -7.38 -6.11 -2.22
C LEU A 141 -6.79 -6.74 -3.49
N GLY A 142 -5.80 -6.09 -4.11
CA GLY A 142 -5.19 -6.68 -5.30
C GLY A 142 -4.00 -5.93 -5.87
N TYR A 143 -3.31 -6.58 -6.80
CA TYR A 143 -2.20 -5.98 -7.51
C TYR A 143 -2.36 -6.14 -9.04
N PRO A 144 -3.30 -5.41 -9.66
CA PRO A 144 -3.56 -5.50 -11.11
C PRO A 144 -2.35 -5.11 -12.00
N PRO A 145 -1.32 -4.34 -11.55
CA PRO A 145 -0.15 -4.06 -12.38
C PRO A 145 0.58 -5.28 -12.92
N VAL A 146 0.50 -6.46 -12.28
CA VAL A 146 1.12 -7.71 -12.80
C VAL A 146 0.65 -8.09 -14.20
N ARG A 147 -0.51 -7.59 -14.64
CA ARG A 147 -1.08 -7.88 -15.97
C ARG A 147 -0.38 -7.15 -17.10
N ALA A 148 0.26 -6.00 -16.83
CA ALA A 148 0.84 -5.17 -17.90
C ALA A 148 1.98 -4.24 -17.48
N LEU A 149 2.17 -3.97 -16.21
CA LEU A 149 3.15 -3.02 -15.70
C LEU A 149 4.33 -3.72 -15.02
N SER A 150 4.12 -4.20 -13.80
CA SER A 150 5.18 -4.74 -12.95
C SER A 150 4.66 -5.71 -11.90
N SER A 151 5.57 -6.47 -11.30
CA SER A 151 5.36 -7.11 -9.99
C SER A 151 5.29 -6.05 -8.88
N PRO A 152 4.81 -6.38 -7.67
CA PRO A 152 4.91 -5.49 -6.51
C PRO A 152 6.36 -5.11 -6.23
N ASP A 153 6.58 -3.81 -5.94
CA ASP A 153 7.91 -3.29 -5.60
C ASP A 153 8.45 -3.95 -4.34
N THR A 154 7.61 -4.14 -3.34
CA THR A 154 7.97 -4.77 -2.07
C THR A 154 7.96 -6.31 -2.10
N LEU A 155 7.49 -6.94 -3.17
CA LEU A 155 7.35 -8.39 -3.30
C LEU A 155 6.75 -9.06 -2.04
N TYR A 156 5.70 -8.46 -1.47
CA TYR A 156 5.14 -8.86 -0.17
C TYR A 156 4.35 -10.18 -0.17
N PHE A 157 3.81 -10.61 -1.32
CA PHE A 157 2.94 -11.79 -1.39
C PHE A 157 3.53 -13.05 -0.73
N PRO A 158 4.80 -13.44 -0.98
CA PRO A 158 5.37 -14.64 -0.36
C PRO A 158 5.45 -14.58 1.17
N TRP A 159 5.39 -13.37 1.73
CA TRP A 159 5.50 -13.15 3.18
C TRP A 159 4.16 -13.08 3.90
N LYS A 160 3.08 -12.88 3.15
CA LYS A 160 1.72 -12.70 3.69
C LYS A 160 0.82 -13.91 3.50
N MET A 161 1.16 -14.85 2.58
CA MET A 161 0.25 -15.94 2.25
C MET A 161 1.00 -17.20 1.77
N PRO A 162 0.33 -18.38 1.75
CA PRO A 162 0.91 -19.60 1.18
C PRO A 162 1.36 -19.43 -0.27
N MET A 163 2.43 -20.15 -0.65
CA MET A 163 3.08 -20.03 -1.96
C MET A 163 2.10 -20.16 -3.15
N SER A 164 1.13 -21.06 -3.06
CA SER A 164 0.14 -21.26 -4.15
C SER A 164 -0.72 -20.01 -4.36
N TRP A 165 -1.15 -19.36 -3.30
CA TRP A 165 -1.90 -18.10 -3.35
C TRP A 165 -1.04 -16.94 -3.84
N ALA A 166 0.19 -16.82 -3.33
CA ALA A 166 1.12 -15.80 -3.82
C ALA A 166 1.33 -15.90 -5.32
N LYS A 167 1.59 -17.11 -5.84
CA LYS A 167 1.74 -17.37 -7.29
C LYS A 167 0.45 -17.10 -8.06
N TYR A 168 -0.70 -17.54 -7.55
CA TYR A 168 -1.98 -17.31 -8.21
C TYR A 168 -2.25 -15.82 -8.40
N LEU A 169 -2.10 -15.02 -7.35
CA LEU A 169 -2.33 -13.58 -7.42
C LEU A 169 -1.29 -12.86 -8.28
N MET A 170 -0.02 -13.26 -8.20
CA MET A 170 1.04 -12.74 -9.06
C MET A 170 0.85 -13.05 -10.56
N MET A 171 0.20 -14.18 -10.88
CA MET A 171 -0.04 -14.59 -12.26
C MET A 171 -1.36 -14.06 -12.83
N THR A 172 -2.31 -13.70 -11.99
CA THR A 172 -3.67 -13.31 -12.43
C THR A 172 -3.99 -11.84 -12.19
N GLY A 173 -3.39 -11.23 -11.17
CA GLY A 173 -3.73 -9.88 -10.72
C GLY A 173 -5.20 -9.76 -10.25
N LYS A 174 -5.85 -10.85 -9.89
CA LYS A 174 -7.24 -10.83 -9.43
C LYS A 174 -7.38 -10.14 -8.08
N PRO A 175 -8.51 -9.44 -7.83
CA PRO A 175 -8.85 -8.95 -6.50
C PRO A 175 -9.21 -10.10 -5.57
N VAL A 176 -8.99 -9.87 -4.27
CA VAL A 176 -9.37 -10.74 -3.17
C VAL A 176 -10.32 -9.96 -2.26
N ALA A 177 -11.49 -10.53 -1.96
CA ALA A 177 -12.41 -9.92 -1.00
C ALA A 177 -11.83 -9.95 0.43
N GLY A 178 -12.22 -9.00 1.29
CA GLY A 178 -11.66 -8.89 2.63
C GLY A 178 -11.79 -10.17 3.46
N LYS A 179 -12.94 -10.85 3.42
CA LYS A 179 -13.13 -12.17 4.07
C LYS A 179 -12.15 -13.23 3.57
N ASP A 180 -11.93 -13.26 2.26
CA ASP A 180 -11.03 -14.23 1.64
C ASP A 180 -9.57 -13.86 1.96
N ALA A 181 -9.25 -12.56 2.08
CA ALA A 181 -7.93 -12.10 2.47
C ALA A 181 -7.52 -12.60 3.86
N VAL A 182 -8.46 -12.69 4.80
CA VAL A 182 -8.22 -13.33 6.11
C VAL A 182 -7.97 -14.82 5.94
N THR A 183 -8.79 -15.50 5.14
CA THR A 183 -8.68 -16.96 4.93
C THR A 183 -7.33 -17.37 4.35
N ILE A 184 -6.76 -16.57 3.46
CA ILE A 184 -5.45 -16.85 2.84
C ILE A 184 -4.27 -16.31 3.65
N GLY A 185 -4.50 -15.62 4.77
CA GLY A 185 -3.47 -15.05 5.64
C GLY A 185 -2.95 -13.68 5.24
N TRP A 186 -3.56 -13.02 4.24
CA TRP A 186 -3.16 -11.67 3.83
C TRP A 186 -3.60 -10.61 4.85
N ALA A 187 -4.86 -10.69 5.33
CA ALA A 187 -5.39 -9.80 6.36
C ALA A 187 -5.46 -10.51 7.72
N THR A 188 -5.40 -9.74 8.81
CA THR A 188 -5.46 -10.24 10.19
C THR A 188 -6.90 -10.55 10.59
N LYS A 189 -7.82 -9.60 10.35
CA LYS A 189 -9.25 -9.73 10.64
C LYS A 189 -10.06 -9.01 9.56
N SER A 190 -11.30 -9.46 9.36
CA SER A 190 -12.30 -8.71 8.58
C SER A 190 -13.53 -8.43 9.41
N PHE A 191 -14.21 -7.32 9.10
CA PHE A 191 -15.41 -6.86 9.79
C PHE A 191 -16.45 -6.40 8.78
N PRO A 192 -17.75 -6.43 9.10
CA PRO A 192 -18.75 -5.70 8.33
C PRO A 192 -18.31 -4.24 8.09
N ALA A 193 -18.57 -3.72 6.89
CA ALA A 193 -18.04 -2.41 6.51
C ALA A 193 -18.47 -1.27 7.46
N ASP A 194 -19.68 -1.37 8.01
CA ASP A 194 -20.24 -0.42 8.99
C ASP A 194 -19.65 -0.57 10.40
N GLN A 195 -18.96 -1.66 10.69
CA GLN A 195 -18.33 -1.92 11.99
C GLN A 195 -16.80 -1.75 11.96
N LEU A 196 -16.18 -1.72 10.79
CA LEU A 196 -14.73 -1.71 10.63
C LEU A 196 -14.05 -0.59 11.42
N GLU A 197 -14.60 0.62 11.42
CA GLU A 197 -13.99 1.77 12.10
C GLU A 197 -14.02 1.60 13.62
N GLU A 198 -15.14 1.20 14.18
CA GLU A 198 -15.28 1.00 15.63
C GLU A 198 -14.44 -0.17 16.14
N GLU A 199 -14.43 -1.28 15.39
CA GLU A 199 -13.63 -2.45 15.73
C GLU A 199 -12.13 -2.15 15.64
N THR A 200 -11.70 -1.42 14.60
CA THR A 200 -10.30 -0.99 14.47
C THR A 200 -9.90 -0.07 15.63
N ARG A 201 -10.76 0.88 15.99
CA ARG A 201 -10.52 1.81 17.10
C ARG A 201 -10.40 1.08 18.43
N THR A 202 -11.28 0.13 18.69
CA THR A 202 -11.26 -0.70 19.89
C THR A 202 -9.95 -1.48 20.01
N GLU A 203 -9.53 -2.16 18.95
CA GLU A 203 -8.27 -2.92 18.93
C GLU A 203 -7.05 -1.99 19.06
N ALA A 204 -7.05 -0.83 18.39
CA ALA A 204 -5.96 0.14 18.46
C ALA A 204 -5.78 0.71 19.86
N ARG A 205 -6.88 1.01 20.58
CA ARG A 205 -6.86 1.45 21.98
C ARG A 205 -6.35 0.37 22.92
N ALA A 206 -6.78 -0.87 22.71
CA ALA A 206 -6.29 -2.01 23.48
C ALA A 206 -4.77 -2.17 23.31
N ILE A 207 -4.27 -2.07 22.07
CA ILE A 207 -2.83 -2.09 21.77
C ILE A 207 -2.12 -0.90 22.43
N ALA A 208 -2.66 0.33 22.27
CA ALA A 208 -2.07 1.54 22.83
C ALA A 208 -2.01 1.58 24.37
N SER A 209 -2.77 0.71 25.06
CA SER A 209 -2.71 0.55 26.51
C SER A 209 -1.51 -0.28 26.99
N ILE A 210 -0.88 -1.03 26.10
CA ILE A 210 0.33 -1.83 26.43
C ILE A 210 1.53 -0.89 26.57
N PRO A 211 2.45 -1.10 27.52
CA PRO A 211 3.65 -0.30 27.64
C PRO A 211 4.44 -0.22 26.32
N ALA A 212 4.85 0.99 25.92
CA ALA A 212 5.47 1.24 24.62
C ALA A 212 6.77 0.46 24.39
N ASP A 213 7.56 0.25 25.43
CA ASP A 213 8.79 -0.56 25.38
C ASP A 213 8.51 -2.04 25.12
N MET A 214 7.41 -2.58 25.65
CA MET A 214 6.98 -3.96 25.38
C MET A 214 6.49 -4.10 23.93
N LEU A 215 5.70 -3.13 23.43
CA LEU A 215 5.25 -3.12 22.03
C LEU A 215 6.47 -3.05 21.09
N ALA A 216 7.39 -2.15 21.36
CA ALA A 216 8.62 -1.98 20.59
C ALA A 216 9.46 -3.28 20.56
N SER A 217 9.63 -3.91 21.74
CA SER A 217 10.38 -5.16 21.85
C SER A 217 9.74 -6.29 21.05
N ASN A 218 8.43 -6.49 21.20
CA ASN A 218 7.68 -7.53 20.50
C ASN A 218 7.70 -7.32 18.96
N LYS A 219 7.47 -6.09 18.50
CA LYS A 219 7.54 -5.76 17.08
C LYS A 219 8.95 -6.00 16.53
N LYS A 220 9.98 -5.48 17.20
CA LYS A 220 11.38 -5.65 16.78
C LYS A 220 11.81 -7.12 16.75
N ALA A 221 11.43 -7.92 17.75
CA ALA A 221 11.74 -9.36 17.76
C ALA A 221 11.09 -10.09 16.57
N THR A 222 9.82 -9.80 16.30
CA THR A 222 9.09 -10.39 15.17
C THR A 222 9.72 -9.96 13.83
N ASN A 223 9.95 -8.65 13.64
CA ASN A 223 10.55 -8.11 12.43
C ASN A 223 11.93 -8.73 12.16
N ARG A 224 12.74 -8.86 13.22
CA ARG A 224 14.07 -9.47 13.10
C ARG A 224 14.02 -10.92 12.64
N ALA A 225 13.03 -11.69 13.09
CA ALA A 225 12.87 -13.07 12.62
C ALA A 225 12.60 -13.11 11.10
N TYR A 226 11.72 -12.26 10.57
CA TYR A 226 11.47 -12.16 9.13
C TYR A 226 12.69 -11.67 8.35
N GLU A 227 13.46 -10.74 8.89
CA GLU A 227 14.71 -10.28 8.27
C GLU A 227 15.75 -11.40 8.18
N ILE A 228 15.91 -12.22 9.23
CA ILE A 228 16.80 -13.38 9.23
C ILE A 228 16.34 -14.42 8.20
N MET A 229 15.03 -14.58 7.99
CA MET A 229 14.49 -15.44 6.94
C MET A 229 14.71 -14.89 5.52
N GLY A 230 15.28 -13.68 5.38
CA GLY A 230 15.67 -13.11 4.09
C GLY A 230 14.69 -12.12 3.48
N MET A 231 13.73 -11.59 4.24
CA MET A 231 12.70 -10.68 3.71
C MET A 231 13.28 -9.45 3.02
N ARG A 232 14.27 -8.76 3.61
CA ARG A 232 14.92 -7.59 2.98
C ARG A 232 15.59 -7.94 1.66
N THR A 233 16.40 -8.99 1.66
CA THR A 233 17.07 -9.46 0.44
C THR A 233 16.08 -9.85 -0.66
N ALA A 234 14.98 -10.51 -0.29
CA ALA A 234 13.95 -10.88 -1.25
C ALA A 234 13.24 -9.67 -1.87
N MET A 235 13.01 -8.61 -1.10
CA MET A 235 12.44 -7.36 -1.61
C MET A 235 13.40 -6.64 -2.56
N ASP A 236 14.70 -6.59 -2.24
CA ASP A 236 15.73 -6.03 -3.13
C ASP A 236 15.79 -6.80 -4.46
N VAL A 237 15.76 -8.14 -4.41
CA VAL A 237 15.68 -8.99 -5.62
C VAL A 237 14.37 -8.75 -6.39
N GLY A 238 13.26 -8.45 -5.69
CA GLY A 238 12.00 -8.04 -6.31
C GLY A 238 12.16 -6.82 -7.20
N VAL A 239 12.90 -5.80 -6.73
CA VAL A 239 13.23 -4.61 -7.52
C VAL A 239 14.08 -4.97 -8.75
N ASP A 240 15.06 -5.86 -8.61
CA ASP A 240 15.89 -6.28 -9.76
C ASP A 240 15.03 -6.95 -10.84
N TRP A 241 14.07 -7.80 -10.47
CA TRP A 241 13.10 -8.37 -11.41
C TRP A 241 12.20 -7.31 -12.05
N GLN A 242 11.83 -6.26 -11.31
CA GLN A 242 11.07 -5.16 -11.87
C GLN A 242 11.89 -4.38 -12.90
N VAL A 243 13.16 -4.10 -12.62
CA VAL A 243 14.09 -3.52 -13.61
C VAL A 243 14.16 -4.39 -14.86
N LEU A 244 14.37 -5.69 -14.72
CA LEU A 244 14.40 -6.62 -15.85
C LEU A 244 13.09 -6.59 -16.66
N SER A 245 11.96 -6.41 -15.99
CA SER A 245 10.66 -6.34 -16.67
C SER A 245 10.51 -5.14 -17.61
N THR A 246 11.31 -4.10 -17.44
CA THR A 246 11.30 -2.92 -18.35
C THR A 246 11.85 -3.25 -19.74
N TYR A 247 12.56 -4.36 -19.89
CA TYR A 247 13.12 -4.83 -21.16
C TYR A 247 12.25 -5.84 -21.91
N ARG A 248 11.04 -6.17 -21.37
CA ARG A 248 10.11 -7.04 -22.07
C ARG A 248 9.52 -6.35 -23.32
N ASN A 249 9.08 -7.14 -24.32
CA ASN A 249 8.56 -6.62 -25.58
C ASN A 249 7.32 -5.74 -25.43
N THR A 250 6.50 -5.95 -24.40
CA THR A 250 5.29 -5.19 -24.11
C THR A 250 5.52 -4.02 -23.12
N ALA A 251 6.80 -3.76 -22.75
CA ALA A 251 7.12 -2.65 -21.87
C ALA A 251 6.74 -1.32 -22.50
N GLY A 252 6.04 -0.48 -21.72
CA GLY A 252 5.64 0.87 -22.19
C GLY A 252 4.28 0.95 -22.87
N GLU A 253 3.65 -0.15 -23.28
CA GLU A 253 2.33 -0.12 -23.97
C GLU A 253 1.24 0.56 -23.10
N PHE A 254 1.16 0.24 -21.83
CA PHE A 254 0.22 0.90 -20.92
C PHE A 254 0.45 2.42 -20.89
N GLY A 255 1.69 2.85 -20.76
CA GLY A 255 2.05 4.26 -20.73
C GLY A 255 1.79 4.97 -22.06
N LYS A 256 1.97 4.28 -23.20
CA LYS A 256 1.64 4.79 -24.51
C LYS A 256 0.13 5.04 -24.63
N ILE A 257 -0.69 4.04 -24.36
CA ILE A 257 -2.16 4.16 -24.41
C ILE A 257 -2.63 5.26 -23.44
N SER A 258 -2.05 5.33 -22.24
CA SER A 258 -2.40 6.33 -21.25
C SER A 258 -2.12 7.77 -21.72
N ARG A 259 -1.03 8.00 -22.45
CA ARG A 259 -0.70 9.31 -23.02
C ARG A 259 -1.56 9.66 -24.24
N GLU A 260 -1.83 8.71 -25.11
CA GLU A 260 -2.52 8.92 -26.38
C GLU A 260 -4.05 8.93 -26.23
N GLU A 261 -4.61 8.07 -25.39
CA GLU A 261 -6.04 7.81 -25.26
C GLU A 261 -6.60 8.10 -23.86
N GLY A 262 -5.71 8.42 -22.90
CA GLY A 262 -6.03 8.69 -21.51
C GLY A 262 -5.97 7.46 -20.60
N LEU A 263 -5.84 7.74 -19.30
CA LEU A 263 -5.68 6.72 -18.26
C LEU A 263 -6.83 5.68 -18.25
N ARG A 264 -8.06 6.13 -18.51
CA ARG A 264 -9.23 5.23 -18.53
C ARG A 264 -9.11 4.16 -19.62
N ALA A 265 -8.63 4.53 -20.81
CA ALA A 265 -8.40 3.58 -21.91
C ALA A 265 -7.30 2.58 -21.55
N ALA A 266 -6.20 3.03 -20.97
CA ALA A 266 -5.12 2.16 -20.51
C ALA A 266 -5.57 1.15 -19.45
N LEU A 267 -6.37 1.59 -18.47
CA LEU A 267 -6.96 0.71 -17.46
C LEU A 267 -7.92 -0.30 -18.08
N GLN A 268 -8.77 0.14 -19.03
CA GLN A 268 -9.67 -0.75 -19.76
C GLN A 268 -8.90 -1.77 -20.62
N TRP A 269 -7.82 -1.35 -21.27
CA TRP A 269 -6.95 -2.26 -22.02
C TRP A 269 -6.34 -3.33 -21.11
N ARG A 270 -5.85 -2.95 -19.91
CA ARG A 270 -5.24 -3.86 -18.94
C ARG A 270 -6.23 -4.82 -18.30
N ASP A 271 -7.36 -4.29 -17.79
CA ASP A 271 -8.27 -5.02 -16.91
C ASP A 271 -9.57 -5.47 -17.59
N GLY A 272 -9.94 -4.83 -18.69
CA GLY A 272 -11.18 -5.13 -19.43
C GLY A 272 -11.37 -6.60 -19.80
N PRO A 273 -10.32 -7.32 -20.27
CA PRO A 273 -10.44 -8.75 -20.58
C PRO A 273 -10.85 -9.63 -19.39
N PHE A 274 -10.53 -9.19 -18.17
CA PHE A 274 -10.78 -9.98 -16.94
C PHE A 274 -12.12 -9.66 -16.27
N LYS A 275 -12.68 -8.46 -16.49
CA LYS A 275 -13.99 -7.99 -15.98
C LYS A 275 -14.12 -8.00 -14.45
N ASP A 276 -13.02 -7.97 -13.70
CA ASP A 276 -12.99 -8.13 -12.25
C ASP A 276 -12.74 -6.83 -11.48
N TYR A 277 -12.21 -5.78 -12.13
CA TYR A 277 -12.07 -4.44 -11.56
C TYR A 277 -13.10 -3.42 -12.11
N SER A 278 -14.08 -3.86 -12.87
CA SER A 278 -15.10 -3.00 -13.50
C SER A 278 -16.25 -2.62 -12.57
N ALA A 279 -16.44 -3.34 -11.47
CA ALA A 279 -17.42 -2.97 -10.47
C ALA A 279 -16.86 -1.83 -9.60
N ARG A 280 -17.39 -0.61 -9.78
CA ARG A 280 -17.17 0.47 -8.80
C ARG A 280 -17.61 -0.04 -7.43
N PRO A 281 -16.87 0.25 -6.33
CA PRO A 281 -17.43 0.17 -5.00
C PRO A 281 -18.74 0.96 -5.03
N ARG A 282 -19.83 0.39 -4.54
CA ARG A 282 -21.15 0.99 -4.64
C ARG A 282 -21.13 2.40 -4.06
N ASP A 283 -21.52 3.38 -4.86
CA ASP A 283 -21.88 4.73 -4.42
C ASP A 283 -23.26 4.66 -3.70
N ASP A 284 -23.34 3.89 -2.64
CA ASP A 284 -24.51 3.90 -1.77
C ASP A 284 -24.23 4.80 -0.58
N ARG A 285 -24.11 6.14 -0.90
CA ARG A 285 -24.43 7.23 0.06
C ARG A 285 -24.44 8.60 -0.63
#